data_ec0c9dcd54af014353dd064c1438f1b7
#
_entry.id   ec0c9dcd54af014353dd064c1438f1b7
#
_cell.length_a   1.000
_cell.length_b   1.000
_cell.length_c   1.000
_cell.angle_alpha   90.00
_cell.angle_beta   90.00
_cell.angle_gamma   90.00
#
_symmetry.space_group_name_H-M   'P 1'
#
loop_
_entity.id
_entity.type
_entity.pdbx_description
1 polymer ?
#
loop_
_entity_poly.entity_id
_entity_poly.type
_entity_poly.pdbx_seq_one_letter_code
_entity_poly.pdbx_strand_id
1 'polypeptide(L)'
;MKTRKIILMLILAFIAVVLCIVYVAKSNKNISDLSEISLSIEAYTIEFKSDRGFGNDRFDIYSFSLKSQDNLKNFKQKNDELDQIYDDNFETMMITEQEKNNKMQELKTDIEKLKNSKHILFKYIEKDGTKKLYLYDKNDNIGYCMILTI
;
A
#
# COMPACT_ATOMS: atom_id res chain seq x y z
N MET A 1 -0.91 23.08 -45.67
CA MET A 1 -1.20 23.48 -44.25
C MET A 1 -2.09 22.48 -43.49
N LYS A 2 -3.12 21.90 -44.10
CA LYS A 2 -4.02 20.91 -43.45
C LYS A 2 -3.31 19.59 -43.01
N THR A 3 -2.44 19.05 -43.86
CA THR A 3 -1.74 17.79 -43.63
C THR A 3 -0.81 17.84 -42.42
N ARG A 4 -0.09 18.95 -42.20
CA ARG A 4 0.79 19.14 -41.02
C ARG A 4 0.00 19.19 -39.72
N LYS A 5 -1.20 19.78 -39.70
CA LYS A 5 -2.08 19.82 -38.53
C LYS A 5 -2.62 18.40 -38.17
N ILE A 6 -2.94 17.61 -39.18
CA ILE A 6 -3.40 16.23 -39.02
C ILE A 6 -2.29 15.35 -38.41
N ILE A 7 -1.06 15.46 -38.96
CA ILE A 7 0.10 14.73 -38.43
C ILE A 7 0.38 15.12 -36.98
N LEU A 8 0.33 16.40 -36.64
CA LEU A 8 0.53 16.86 -35.25
C LEU A 8 -0.53 16.32 -34.29
N MET A 9 -1.80 16.31 -34.71
CA MET A 9 -2.89 15.71 -33.89
C MET A 9 -2.68 14.22 -33.68
N LEU A 10 -2.23 13.48 -34.68
CA LEU A 10 -1.98 12.03 -34.54
C LEU A 10 -0.81 11.77 -33.58
N ILE A 11 0.25 12.58 -33.63
CA ILE A 11 1.38 12.47 -32.70
C ILE A 11 0.93 12.76 -31.26
N LEU A 12 0.14 13.81 -31.03
CA LEU A 12 -0.38 14.13 -29.70
C LEU A 12 -1.30 13.04 -29.16
N ALA A 13 -2.18 12.48 -30.00
CA ALA A 13 -3.04 11.35 -29.62
C ALA A 13 -2.21 10.12 -29.24
N PHE A 14 -1.17 9.80 -30.02
CA PHE A 14 -0.28 8.67 -29.70
C PHE A 14 0.47 8.88 -28.38
N ILE A 15 1.00 10.08 -28.11
CA ILE A 15 1.65 10.40 -26.83
C ILE A 15 0.67 10.24 -25.66
N ALA A 16 -0.56 10.73 -25.81
CA ALA A 16 -1.59 10.58 -24.76
C ALA A 16 -1.90 9.10 -24.45
N VAL A 17 -2.02 8.26 -25.49
CA VAL A 17 -2.24 6.81 -25.33
C VAL A 17 -1.06 6.15 -24.63
N VAL A 18 0.18 6.47 -25.00
CA VAL A 18 1.39 5.93 -24.34
C VAL A 18 1.44 6.34 -22.88
N LEU A 19 1.14 7.59 -22.54
CA LEU A 19 1.10 8.07 -21.17
C LEU A 19 0.02 7.35 -20.36
N CYS A 20 -1.17 7.12 -20.93
CA CYS A 20 -2.22 6.34 -20.29
C CYS A 20 -1.78 4.90 -20.02
N ILE A 21 -1.14 4.24 -20.99
CA ILE A 21 -0.65 2.86 -20.83
C ILE A 21 0.41 2.80 -19.72
N VAL A 22 1.36 3.73 -19.68
CA VAL A 22 2.40 3.80 -18.64
C VAL A 22 1.76 4.04 -17.27
N TYR A 23 0.78 4.93 -17.18
CA TYR A 23 0.06 5.21 -15.93
C TYR A 23 -0.70 3.97 -15.42
N VAL A 24 -1.45 3.29 -16.30
CA VAL A 24 -2.19 2.06 -15.95
C VAL A 24 -1.24 0.94 -15.55
N ALA A 25 -0.13 0.75 -16.27
CA ALA A 25 0.86 -0.28 -15.94
C ALA A 25 1.52 -0.01 -14.57
N LYS A 26 1.82 1.25 -14.26
CA LYS A 26 2.37 1.65 -12.95
C LYS A 26 1.35 1.46 -11.83
N SER A 27 0.08 1.81 -12.07
CA SER A 27 -1.03 1.59 -11.15
C SER A 27 -1.23 0.11 -10.86
N ASN A 28 -1.29 -0.74 -11.91
CA ASN A 28 -1.47 -2.18 -11.76
C ASN A 28 -0.33 -2.85 -10.99
N LYS A 29 0.92 -2.39 -11.14
CA LYS A 29 2.05 -2.93 -10.38
C LYS A 29 1.90 -2.65 -8.88
N ASN A 30 1.40 -1.47 -8.51
CA ASN A 30 1.17 -1.14 -7.11
C ASN A 30 -0.02 -1.92 -6.52
N ILE A 31 -1.06 -2.19 -7.32
CA ILE A 31 -2.20 -3.03 -6.91
C ILE A 31 -1.76 -4.49 -6.67
N SER A 32 -0.74 -4.99 -7.38
CA SER A 32 -0.27 -6.36 -7.18
C SER A 32 0.20 -6.63 -5.75
N ASP A 33 0.79 -5.65 -5.07
CA ASP A 33 1.19 -5.78 -3.66
C ASP A 33 -0.03 -5.92 -2.72
N LEU A 34 -1.19 -5.39 -3.10
CA LEU A 34 -2.45 -5.50 -2.36
C LEU A 34 -3.30 -6.70 -2.82
N SER A 35 -3.00 -7.29 -4.00
CA SER A 35 -3.82 -8.34 -4.62
C SER A 35 -3.69 -9.71 -3.96
N GLU A 36 -2.61 -9.96 -3.20
CA GLU A 36 -2.39 -11.24 -2.52
C GLU A 36 -3.50 -11.61 -1.52
N ILE A 37 -4.25 -10.62 -1.07
CA ILE A 37 -5.34 -10.83 -0.11
C ILE A 37 -6.71 -11.00 -0.76
N SER A 38 -6.77 -11.01 -2.09
CA SER A 38 -8.01 -11.18 -2.88
C SER A 38 -9.13 -10.19 -2.52
N LEU A 39 -8.76 -8.98 -2.07
CA LEU A 39 -9.71 -7.93 -1.73
C LEU A 39 -10.09 -7.10 -2.95
N SER A 40 -11.35 -6.68 -2.99
CA SER A 40 -11.83 -5.71 -3.97
C SER A 40 -11.45 -4.31 -3.52
N ILE A 41 -10.27 -3.84 -3.91
CA ILE A 41 -9.79 -2.48 -3.59
C ILE A 41 -10.61 -1.45 -4.35
N GLU A 42 -11.10 -0.42 -3.65
CA GLU A 42 -11.77 0.73 -4.24
C GLU A 42 -10.75 1.82 -4.62
N ALA A 43 -9.93 2.18 -3.64
CA ALA A 43 -8.89 3.17 -3.80
C ALA A 43 -7.67 2.78 -2.96
N TYR A 44 -6.49 3.25 -3.35
CA TYR A 44 -5.27 3.14 -2.55
C TYR A 44 -4.38 4.34 -2.76
N THR A 45 -3.56 4.63 -1.73
CA THR A 45 -2.53 5.66 -1.77
C THR A 45 -1.20 5.06 -1.33
N ILE A 46 -0.12 5.51 -1.96
CA ILE A 46 1.24 5.20 -1.52
C ILE A 46 1.60 6.23 -0.45
N GLU A 47 1.56 5.83 0.81
CA GLU A 47 1.85 6.72 1.93
C GLU A 47 3.36 6.90 2.12
N PHE A 48 4.09 5.79 2.02
CA PHE A 48 5.54 5.78 2.16
C PHE A 48 6.19 4.72 1.26
N LYS A 49 7.35 5.04 0.72
CA LYS A 49 8.29 4.10 0.07
C LYS A 49 9.69 4.41 0.53
N SER A 50 10.37 3.41 1.08
CA SER A 50 11.79 3.54 1.40
C SER A 50 12.63 3.69 0.14
N ASP A 51 13.74 4.41 0.28
CA ASP A 51 14.82 4.36 -0.71
C ASP A 51 15.38 2.94 -0.73
N ARG A 52 15.44 2.36 -1.93
CA ARG A 52 15.98 1.01 -2.12
C ARG A 52 17.50 1.11 -2.16
N GLY A 53 18.14 0.69 -1.07
CA GLY A 53 19.59 0.57 -0.99
C GLY A 53 20.15 -0.56 -1.84
N PHE A 54 21.40 -0.92 -1.59
CA PHE A 54 22.05 -2.11 -2.18
C PHE A 54 21.38 -3.37 -1.59
N GLY A 55 20.58 -4.04 -2.41
CA GLY A 55 19.82 -5.22 -2.02
C GLY A 55 18.34 -5.08 -2.38
N ASN A 56 17.54 -6.00 -1.89
CA ASN A 56 16.09 -5.98 -2.06
C ASN A 56 15.35 -5.39 -0.85
N ASP A 57 16.08 -4.73 0.06
CA ASP A 57 15.51 -4.16 1.27
C ASP A 57 14.42 -3.16 0.91
N ARG A 58 13.27 -3.35 1.51
CA ARG A 58 12.07 -2.60 1.20
C ARG A 58 11.25 -2.36 2.45
N PHE A 59 10.89 -1.11 2.69
CA PHE A 59 9.82 -0.77 3.62
C PHE A 59 8.84 0.17 2.92
N ASP A 60 7.65 -0.32 2.60
CA ASP A 60 6.62 0.45 1.91
C ASP A 60 5.32 0.41 2.71
N ILE A 61 4.56 1.49 2.69
CA ILE A 61 3.25 1.60 3.34
C ILE A 61 2.22 2.12 2.34
N TYR A 62 1.10 1.43 2.26
CA TYR A 62 -0.06 1.81 1.47
C TYR A 62 -1.26 1.99 2.39
N SER A 63 -2.06 3.03 2.16
CA SER A 63 -3.44 3.07 2.65
C SER A 63 -4.38 2.55 1.57
N PHE A 64 -5.52 1.97 1.95
CA PHE A 64 -6.51 1.47 1.01
C PHE A 64 -7.92 1.49 1.57
N SER A 65 -8.92 1.53 0.69
CA SER A 65 -10.32 1.28 0.97
C SER A 65 -10.88 0.15 0.12
N LEU A 66 -11.97 -0.48 0.54
CA LEU A 66 -12.58 -1.62 -0.13
C LEU A 66 -13.92 -1.25 -0.76
N LYS A 67 -14.20 -1.76 -1.96
CA LYS A 67 -15.52 -1.71 -2.60
C LYS A 67 -16.52 -2.60 -1.90
N SER A 68 -16.08 -3.75 -1.38
CA SER A 68 -16.87 -4.75 -0.69
C SER A 68 -16.03 -5.39 0.41
N GLN A 69 -16.68 -5.72 1.51
CA GLN A 69 -16.07 -6.38 2.67
C GLN A 69 -16.26 -7.91 2.65
N ASP A 70 -16.80 -8.48 1.56
CA ASP A 70 -17.18 -9.91 1.49
C ASP A 70 -15.99 -10.87 1.61
N ASN A 71 -14.80 -10.44 1.23
CA ASN A 71 -13.60 -11.26 1.19
C ASN A 71 -12.70 -11.14 2.43
N LEU A 72 -13.21 -10.59 3.52
CA LEU A 72 -12.46 -10.46 4.79
C LEU A 72 -12.37 -11.76 5.60
N LYS A 73 -12.81 -12.90 5.07
CA LYS A 73 -12.86 -14.21 5.76
C LYS A 73 -11.50 -14.67 6.30
N ASN A 74 -10.42 -14.25 5.67
CA ASN A 74 -9.06 -14.62 6.05
C ASN A 74 -8.38 -13.59 6.95
N PHE A 75 -9.11 -12.57 7.40
CA PHE A 75 -8.65 -11.61 8.38
C PHE A 75 -9.04 -12.08 9.78
N LYS A 76 -8.13 -11.91 10.73
CA LYS A 76 -8.33 -12.17 12.14
C LYS A 76 -8.80 -10.88 12.83
N GLN A 77 -9.56 -11.02 13.90
CA GLN A 77 -9.79 -9.92 14.83
C GLN A 77 -8.52 -9.67 15.64
N LYS A 78 -8.37 -8.42 16.14
CA LYS A 78 -7.26 -8.05 17.02
C LYS A 78 -7.11 -9.03 18.18
N ASN A 79 -5.89 -9.45 18.41
CA ASN A 79 -5.43 -10.25 19.54
C ASN A 79 -3.95 -9.94 19.80
N ASP A 80 -3.34 -10.56 20.80
CA ASP A 80 -1.94 -10.34 21.18
C ASP A 80 -0.95 -10.67 20.05
N GLU A 81 -1.33 -11.55 19.09
CA GLU A 81 -0.53 -11.88 17.91
C GLU A 81 -0.29 -10.65 17.03
N LEU A 82 -1.29 -9.75 16.90
CA LEU A 82 -1.12 -8.52 16.12
C LEU A 82 -0.06 -7.61 16.74
N ASP A 83 -0.12 -7.39 18.04
CA ASP A 83 0.82 -6.53 18.75
C ASP A 83 2.24 -7.10 18.62
N GLN A 84 2.41 -8.42 18.83
CA GLN A 84 3.70 -9.09 18.64
C GLN A 84 4.24 -8.98 17.21
N ILE A 85 3.41 -9.23 16.18
CA ILE A 85 3.83 -9.10 14.78
C ILE A 85 4.28 -7.68 14.46
N TYR A 86 3.52 -6.67 14.94
CA TYR A 86 3.83 -5.27 14.68
C TYR A 86 5.14 -4.87 15.35
N ASP A 87 5.29 -5.15 16.63
CA ASP A 87 6.44 -4.76 17.43
C ASP A 87 7.72 -5.47 16.93
N ASP A 88 7.67 -6.76 16.64
CA ASP A 88 8.83 -7.54 16.18
C ASP A 88 9.30 -7.19 14.77
N ASN A 89 8.42 -6.69 13.90
CA ASN A 89 8.75 -6.56 12.48
C ASN A 89 8.66 -5.12 11.94
N PHE A 90 7.72 -4.32 12.41
CA PHE A 90 7.38 -3.05 11.76
C PHE A 90 7.70 -1.82 12.61
N GLU A 91 7.60 -1.90 13.94
CA GLU A 91 7.78 -0.75 14.82
C GLU A 91 9.16 -0.12 14.69
N THR A 92 10.23 -0.92 14.71
CA THR A 92 11.61 -0.41 14.56
C THR A 92 11.80 0.34 13.24
N MET A 93 11.24 -0.18 12.14
CA MET A 93 11.31 0.49 10.83
C MET A 93 10.53 1.79 10.82
N MET A 94 9.35 1.81 11.46
CA MET A 94 8.54 3.03 11.61
C MET A 94 9.29 4.10 12.39
N ILE A 95 9.96 3.75 13.49
CA ILE A 95 10.77 4.66 14.30
C ILE A 95 11.96 5.20 13.51
N THR A 96 12.69 4.31 12.82
CA THR A 96 13.87 4.70 12.03
C THR A 96 13.51 5.68 10.90
N GLU A 97 12.40 5.44 10.20
CA GLU A 97 11.97 6.32 9.12
C GLU A 97 11.32 7.62 9.65
N GLN A 98 10.72 7.58 10.83
CA GLN A 98 10.19 8.78 11.50
C GLN A 98 11.29 9.81 11.81
N GLU A 99 12.46 9.37 12.20
CA GLU A 99 13.61 10.28 12.49
C GLU A 99 14.05 11.05 11.23
N LYS A 100 13.80 10.51 10.05
CA LYS A 100 14.18 11.09 8.76
C LYS A 100 13.08 11.94 8.12
N ASN A 101 11.81 11.74 8.52
CA ASN A 101 10.66 12.31 7.80
C ASN A 101 9.48 12.62 8.72
N ASN A 102 9.15 13.90 8.86
CA ASN A 102 8.02 14.36 9.70
C ASN A 102 6.67 13.76 9.29
N LYS A 103 6.43 13.53 7.98
CA LYS A 103 5.21 12.87 7.50
C LYS A 103 5.08 11.45 8.06
N MET A 104 6.19 10.78 8.30
CA MET A 104 6.22 9.44 8.86
C MET A 104 5.74 9.40 10.31
N GLN A 105 5.92 10.49 11.07
CA GLN A 105 5.38 10.59 12.42
C GLN A 105 3.85 10.63 12.45
N GLU A 106 3.23 11.38 11.55
CA GLU A 106 1.76 11.42 11.41
C GLU A 106 1.24 10.05 11.00
N LEU A 107 1.86 9.45 9.98
CA LEU A 107 1.49 8.12 9.48
C LEU A 107 1.60 7.04 10.56
N LYS A 108 2.67 7.05 11.36
CA LYS A 108 2.83 6.14 12.51
C LYS A 108 1.68 6.29 13.50
N THR A 109 1.34 7.53 13.84
CA THR A 109 0.24 7.84 14.75
C THR A 109 -1.10 7.31 14.23
N ASP A 110 -1.38 7.48 12.94
CA ASP A 110 -2.59 6.98 12.30
C ASP A 110 -2.66 5.45 12.28
N ILE A 111 -1.55 4.79 11.97
CA ILE A 111 -1.47 3.32 11.99
C ILE A 111 -1.64 2.78 13.43
N GLU A 112 -1.00 3.38 14.42
CA GLU A 112 -1.16 2.99 15.82
C GLU A 112 -2.59 3.21 16.33
N LYS A 113 -3.21 4.32 15.95
CA LYS A 113 -4.62 4.58 16.25
C LYS A 113 -5.52 3.52 15.64
N LEU A 114 -5.29 3.17 14.36
CA LEU A 114 -6.02 2.12 13.67
C LEU A 114 -5.79 0.76 14.34
N LYS A 115 -4.53 0.39 14.61
CA LYS A 115 -4.15 -0.87 15.31
C LYS A 115 -4.87 -1.00 16.66
N ASN A 116 -5.16 0.10 17.33
CA ASN A 116 -5.85 0.14 18.61
C ASN A 116 -7.38 0.26 18.53
N SER A 117 -7.95 0.30 17.31
CA SER A 117 -9.41 0.26 17.12
C SER A 117 -10.00 -1.07 17.59
N LYS A 118 -11.22 -1.02 18.16
CA LYS A 118 -11.96 -2.23 18.59
C LYS A 118 -12.45 -3.08 17.42
N HIS A 119 -12.52 -2.49 16.21
CA HIS A 119 -13.08 -3.11 15.01
C HIS A 119 -12.02 -3.48 14.00
N ILE A 120 -10.76 -3.42 14.43
CA ILE A 120 -9.63 -3.74 13.56
C ILE A 120 -9.60 -5.22 13.21
N LEU A 121 -9.40 -5.48 11.95
CA LEU A 121 -9.06 -6.79 11.41
C LEU A 121 -7.63 -6.74 10.89
N PHE A 122 -6.92 -7.84 11.00
CA PHE A 122 -5.58 -7.95 10.46
C PHE A 122 -5.35 -9.25 9.69
N LYS A 123 -4.39 -9.20 8.78
CA LYS A 123 -3.83 -10.37 8.12
C LYS A 123 -2.32 -10.18 7.98
N TYR A 124 -1.58 -11.20 8.37
CA TYR A 124 -0.14 -11.25 8.20
C TYR A 124 0.24 -12.33 7.18
N ILE A 125 1.18 -12.00 6.32
CA ILE A 125 1.76 -12.91 5.32
C ILE A 125 3.27 -12.76 5.39
N GLU A 126 3.96 -13.90 5.49
CA GLU A 126 5.41 -13.97 5.34
C GLU A 126 5.74 -14.99 4.27
N LYS A 127 6.48 -14.54 3.26
CA LYS A 127 6.87 -15.36 2.13
C LYS A 127 8.15 -14.82 1.48
N ASP A 128 9.11 -15.70 1.23
CA ASP A 128 10.35 -15.41 0.50
C ASP A 128 11.10 -14.17 1.05
N GLY A 129 11.20 -14.04 2.39
CA GLY A 129 11.83 -12.92 3.08
C GLY A 129 11.01 -11.62 3.07
N THR A 130 9.82 -11.65 2.49
CA THR A 130 8.91 -10.51 2.50
C THR A 130 7.80 -10.72 3.52
N LYS A 131 7.61 -9.73 4.39
CA LYS A 131 6.58 -9.67 5.43
C LYS A 131 5.56 -8.60 5.06
N LYS A 132 4.28 -8.94 5.09
CA LYS A 132 3.18 -8.01 4.81
C LYS A 132 2.17 -8.07 5.94
N LEU A 133 1.91 -6.91 6.54
CA LEU A 133 0.87 -6.76 7.55
C LEU A 133 -0.23 -5.84 7.00
N TYR A 134 -1.43 -6.39 6.92
CA TYR A 134 -2.64 -5.69 6.54
C TYR A 134 -3.47 -5.40 7.79
N LEU A 135 -3.78 -4.14 8.01
CA LEU A 135 -4.71 -3.66 9.03
C LEU A 135 -5.93 -3.08 8.32
N TYR A 136 -7.13 -3.37 8.82
CA TYR A 136 -8.34 -2.83 8.21
C TYR A 136 -9.45 -2.61 9.25
N ASP A 137 -9.97 -1.39 9.32
CA ASP A 137 -11.16 -1.06 10.11
C ASP A 137 -12.40 -1.12 9.23
N LYS A 138 -13.35 -1.98 9.62
CA LYS A 138 -14.59 -2.18 8.87
C LYS A 138 -15.53 -0.98 8.90
N ASN A 139 -15.51 -0.21 9.99
CA ASN A 139 -16.47 0.88 10.19
C ASN A 139 -16.07 2.10 9.37
N ASP A 140 -14.77 2.40 9.36
CA ASP A 140 -14.24 3.57 8.68
C ASP A 140 -13.86 3.28 7.22
N ASN A 141 -13.91 2.01 6.79
CA ASN A 141 -13.49 1.54 5.47
C ASN A 141 -12.08 2.02 5.10
N ILE A 142 -11.17 1.96 6.07
CA ILE A 142 -9.77 2.33 5.90
C ILE A 142 -8.86 1.18 6.30
N GLY A 143 -7.81 0.95 5.53
CA GLY A 143 -6.78 -0.03 5.85
C GLY A 143 -5.40 0.48 5.52
N TYR A 144 -4.40 -0.14 6.17
CA TYR A 144 -2.99 0.02 5.84
C TYR A 144 -2.37 -1.33 5.52
N CYS A 145 -1.49 -1.33 4.51
CA CYS A 145 -0.62 -2.45 4.19
C CYS A 145 0.83 -2.01 4.37
N MET A 146 1.52 -2.61 5.32
CA MET A 146 2.94 -2.43 5.54
C MET A 146 3.70 -3.62 4.95
N ILE A 147 4.75 -3.34 4.18
CA ILE A 147 5.57 -4.34 3.49
C ILE A 147 7.01 -4.16 3.90
N LEU A 148 7.60 -5.20 4.44
CA LEU A 148 9.01 -5.28 4.79
C LEU A 148 9.65 -6.44 4.04
N THR A 149 10.75 -6.18 3.32
CA THR A 149 11.64 -7.21 2.75
C THR A 149 13.04 -6.96 3.29
N ILE A 150 13.69 -8.02 3.75
CA ILE A 150 15.06 -8.01 4.30
C ILE A 150 15.89 -9.01 3.51
#